data_82cbd129e6acaf1918021c3a82248b6b
#
_entry.id   82cbd129e6acaf1918021c3a82248b6b
#
_cell.length_a   1.000
_cell.length_b   1.000
_cell.length_c   1.000
_cell.angle_alpha   90.00
_cell.angle_beta   90.00
_cell.angle_gamma   90.00
#
_symmetry.space_group_name_H-M   'P 1'
#
loop_
_entity.id
_entity.type
_entity.pdbx_description
1 polymer ?
#
loop_
_entity_poly.entity_id
_entity_poly.type
_entity_poly.pdbx_seq_one_letter_code
_entity_poly.pdbx_strand_id
1 'polypeptide(L)'
;MSQHAQPHPTKRPTQQDVARLAGVSRATVSYVLNGQANGKVSISSETQARVQQAIDELGYEPDAGAQALRSGSTQTIGLIIPDLRNPHFWQNADGVEQAARAAGYRMLLSSMDLDAQYGADAFKDLSGRRIDALILMGAIVNQSPAAQEILA
;
A
#
# COMPACT_ATOMS: atom_id res chain seq x y z
N MET A 1 -30.66 -15.04 -29.75
CA MET A 1 -30.70 -14.63 -28.33
C MET A 1 -29.48 -15.22 -27.65
N SER A 2 -28.38 -14.48 -27.63
CA SER A 2 -27.08 -14.96 -27.07
C SER A 2 -27.00 -14.50 -25.63
N GLN A 3 -27.06 -15.45 -24.67
CA GLN A 3 -26.84 -15.17 -23.26
C GLN A 3 -25.36 -14.83 -23.04
N HIS A 4 -25.09 -13.59 -22.69
CA HIS A 4 -23.80 -13.17 -22.14
C HIS A 4 -23.65 -13.81 -20.76
N ALA A 5 -22.85 -14.87 -20.68
CA ALA A 5 -22.37 -15.41 -19.42
C ALA A 5 -21.49 -14.34 -18.75
N GLN A 6 -21.96 -13.77 -17.65
CA GLN A 6 -21.14 -12.91 -16.80
C GLN A 6 -20.02 -13.77 -16.21
N PRO A 7 -18.73 -13.34 -16.30
CA PRO A 7 -17.66 -14.06 -15.66
C PRO A 7 -17.87 -13.99 -14.13
N HIS A 8 -18.02 -15.16 -13.51
CA HIS A 8 -17.98 -15.26 -12.05
C HIS A 8 -16.66 -14.65 -11.56
N PRO A 9 -16.66 -13.86 -10.47
CA PRO A 9 -15.42 -13.33 -9.91
C PRO A 9 -14.53 -14.53 -9.53
N THR A 10 -13.46 -14.72 -10.27
CA THR A 10 -12.47 -15.73 -9.96
C THR A 10 -11.90 -15.38 -8.58
N LYS A 11 -12.12 -16.27 -7.62
CA LYS A 11 -11.65 -16.11 -6.25
C LYS A 11 -10.15 -15.83 -6.26
N ARG A 12 -9.71 -14.69 -5.71
CA ARG A 12 -8.30 -14.35 -5.64
C ARG A 12 -7.54 -15.47 -4.96
N PRO A 13 -6.37 -15.90 -5.49
CA PRO A 13 -5.53 -16.89 -4.85
C PRO A 13 -5.21 -16.49 -3.42
N THR A 14 -5.06 -17.47 -2.54
CA THR A 14 -4.73 -17.27 -1.12
C THR A 14 -3.37 -17.87 -0.78
N GLN A 15 -2.79 -17.47 0.35
CA GLN A 15 -1.58 -18.14 0.87
C GLN A 15 -1.74 -19.65 1.01
N GLN A 16 -2.97 -20.13 1.25
CA GLN A 16 -3.26 -21.57 1.35
C GLN A 16 -3.15 -22.25 -0.02
N ASP A 17 -3.53 -21.56 -1.09
CA ASP A 17 -3.41 -22.10 -2.44
C ASP A 17 -1.95 -22.16 -2.87
N VAL A 18 -1.15 -21.14 -2.55
CA VAL A 18 0.32 -21.16 -2.74
C VAL A 18 0.96 -22.30 -1.95
N ALA A 19 0.59 -22.48 -0.69
CA ALA A 19 1.13 -23.54 0.15
C ALA A 19 0.83 -24.93 -0.41
N ARG A 20 -0.39 -25.12 -0.92
CA ARG A 20 -0.82 -26.38 -1.55
C ARG A 20 -0.02 -26.66 -2.83
N LEU A 21 0.15 -25.66 -3.69
CA LEU A 21 0.88 -25.82 -4.95
C LEU A 21 2.38 -26.05 -4.71
N ALA A 22 2.99 -25.32 -3.78
CA ALA A 22 4.41 -25.48 -3.42
C ALA A 22 4.72 -26.72 -2.59
N GLY A 23 3.71 -27.44 -2.07
CA GLY A 23 3.90 -28.62 -1.21
C GLY A 23 4.51 -28.27 0.15
N VAL A 24 4.12 -27.12 0.74
CA VAL A 24 4.66 -26.63 2.02
C VAL A 24 3.54 -26.19 2.97
N SER A 25 3.88 -25.86 4.22
CA SER A 25 2.93 -25.27 5.15
C SER A 25 2.64 -23.80 4.80
N ARG A 26 1.45 -23.29 5.18
CA ARG A 26 1.13 -21.86 5.07
C ARG A 26 2.14 -20.99 5.86
N ALA A 27 2.65 -21.49 6.99
CA ALA A 27 3.68 -20.80 7.76
C ALA A 27 4.97 -20.62 6.93
N THR A 28 5.39 -21.64 6.19
CA THR A 28 6.56 -21.59 5.30
C THR A 28 6.36 -20.51 4.23
N VAL A 29 5.19 -20.47 3.57
CA VAL A 29 4.85 -19.40 2.61
C VAL A 29 4.95 -18.02 3.26
N SER A 30 4.40 -17.86 4.47
CA SER A 30 4.46 -16.59 5.19
C SER A 30 5.90 -16.17 5.52
N TYR A 31 6.78 -17.08 5.89
CA TYR A 31 8.20 -16.76 6.14
C TYR A 31 8.95 -16.33 4.87
N VAL A 32 8.68 -17.00 3.74
CA VAL A 32 9.29 -16.65 2.45
C VAL A 32 8.82 -15.24 2.02
N LEU A 33 7.53 -14.96 2.08
CA LEU A 33 6.94 -13.66 1.69
C LEU A 33 7.45 -12.48 2.55
N ASN A 34 7.75 -12.73 3.83
CA ASN A 34 8.19 -11.67 4.74
C ASN A 34 9.72 -11.53 4.82
N GLY A 35 10.48 -12.18 3.94
CA GLY A 35 11.95 -12.14 3.96
C GLY A 35 12.59 -12.80 5.20
N GLN A 36 11.83 -13.57 5.97
CA GLN A 36 12.27 -14.20 7.21
C GLN A 36 12.81 -15.62 6.99
N ALA A 37 12.94 -16.02 5.73
CA ALA A 37 13.40 -17.35 5.34
C ALA A 37 14.87 -17.65 5.79
N ASN A 38 15.66 -16.61 6.03
CA ASN A 38 17.04 -16.69 6.47
C ASN A 38 17.24 -16.24 7.94
N GLY A 39 16.15 -16.04 8.69
CA GLY A 39 16.16 -15.61 10.10
C GLY A 39 16.11 -16.77 11.08
N LYS A 40 15.17 -16.69 12.06
CA LYS A 40 14.98 -17.71 13.08
C LYS A 40 14.55 -19.09 12.53
N VAL A 41 14.02 -19.13 11.30
CA VAL A 41 13.59 -20.38 10.62
C VAL A 41 14.40 -20.47 9.33
N SER A 42 15.32 -21.45 9.28
CA SER A 42 16.09 -21.73 8.06
C SER A 42 15.20 -22.47 7.06
N ILE A 43 14.92 -21.83 5.91
CA ILE A 43 14.20 -22.43 4.78
C ILE A 43 15.20 -22.61 3.64
N SER A 44 15.32 -23.85 3.13
CA SER A 44 16.25 -24.13 2.05
C SER A 44 15.94 -23.31 0.80
N SER A 45 16.99 -22.96 0.02
CA SER A 45 16.85 -22.24 -1.25
C SER A 45 15.92 -22.95 -2.24
N GLU A 46 15.93 -24.26 -2.26
CA GLU A 46 15.02 -25.08 -3.06
C GLU A 46 13.55 -24.86 -2.67
N THR A 47 13.27 -24.84 -1.36
CA THR A 47 11.91 -24.57 -0.87
C THR A 47 11.47 -23.15 -1.16
N GLN A 48 12.36 -22.18 -1.03
CA GLN A 48 12.08 -20.78 -1.40
C GLN A 48 11.74 -20.66 -2.88
N ALA A 49 12.52 -21.34 -3.77
CA ALA A 49 12.27 -21.35 -5.21
C ALA A 49 10.90 -21.94 -5.56
N ARG A 50 10.51 -23.08 -4.94
CA ARG A 50 9.20 -23.70 -5.16
C ARG A 50 8.04 -22.78 -4.72
N VAL A 51 8.21 -22.08 -3.60
CA VAL A 51 7.20 -21.13 -3.13
C VAL A 51 7.08 -19.95 -4.09
N GLN A 52 8.22 -19.41 -4.57
CA GLN A 52 8.22 -18.31 -5.54
C GLN A 52 7.56 -18.72 -6.85
N GLN A 53 7.89 -19.89 -7.37
CA GLN A 53 7.26 -20.43 -8.58
C GLN A 53 5.73 -20.57 -8.41
N ALA A 54 5.26 -21.05 -7.26
CA ALA A 54 3.84 -21.19 -6.99
C ALA A 54 3.13 -19.81 -6.88
N ILE A 55 3.79 -18.78 -6.36
CA ILE A 55 3.31 -17.40 -6.32
C ILE A 55 3.11 -16.88 -7.74
N ASP A 56 4.13 -17.02 -8.59
CA ASP A 56 4.13 -16.54 -9.98
C ASP A 56 3.08 -17.26 -10.82
N GLU A 57 2.96 -18.59 -10.67
CA GLU A 57 1.99 -19.42 -11.41
C GLU A 57 0.54 -19.08 -11.05
N LEU A 58 0.25 -18.82 -9.77
CA LEU A 58 -1.08 -18.46 -9.30
C LEU A 58 -1.40 -16.97 -9.50
N GLY A 59 -0.43 -16.13 -9.82
CA GLY A 59 -0.57 -14.68 -9.77
C GLY A 59 -0.98 -14.21 -8.36
N TYR A 60 -0.42 -14.86 -7.32
CA TYR A 60 -0.75 -14.51 -5.95
C TYR A 60 -0.09 -13.19 -5.54
N GLU A 61 -0.90 -12.22 -5.16
CA GLU A 61 -0.46 -10.98 -4.54
C GLU A 61 -0.81 -10.97 -3.05
N PRO A 62 0.16 -10.70 -2.15
CA PRO A 62 -0.12 -10.54 -0.74
C PRO A 62 -1.16 -9.45 -0.49
N ASP A 63 -2.16 -9.75 0.34
CA ASP A 63 -3.15 -8.74 0.76
C ASP A 63 -2.47 -7.71 1.67
N ALA A 64 -2.29 -6.50 1.14
CA ALA A 64 -1.67 -5.39 1.87
C ALA A 64 -2.47 -5.02 3.14
N GLY A 65 -3.80 -5.15 3.12
CA GLY A 65 -4.65 -4.91 4.29
C GLY A 65 -4.40 -5.94 5.40
N ALA A 66 -4.29 -7.22 5.04
CA ALA A 66 -3.99 -8.28 5.99
C ALA A 66 -2.54 -8.18 6.53
N GLN A 67 -1.60 -7.72 5.70
CA GLN A 67 -0.23 -7.42 6.14
C GLN A 67 -0.20 -6.24 7.12
N ALA A 68 -0.86 -5.13 6.79
CA ALA A 68 -0.94 -3.95 7.63
C ALA A 68 -1.58 -4.26 8.99
N LEU A 69 -2.65 -5.07 9.01
CA LEU A 69 -3.31 -5.48 10.26
C LEU A 69 -2.37 -6.27 11.18
N ARG A 70 -1.45 -7.05 10.60
CA ARG A 70 -0.49 -7.88 11.36
C ARG A 70 0.76 -7.12 11.78
N SER A 71 1.29 -6.24 10.91
CA SER A 71 2.48 -5.43 11.17
C SER A 71 2.19 -4.17 11.98
N GLY A 72 0.94 -3.71 12.01
CA GLY A 72 0.54 -2.41 12.56
C GLY A 72 0.95 -1.22 11.66
N SER A 73 1.46 -1.48 10.43
CA SER A 73 1.91 -0.46 9.49
C SER A 73 1.46 -0.81 8.08
N THR A 74 1.02 0.20 7.34
CA THR A 74 0.62 0.08 5.93
C THR A 74 1.78 0.29 4.98
N GLN A 75 2.92 0.77 5.50
CA GLN A 75 4.05 1.25 4.71
C GLN A 75 3.60 2.26 3.63
N THR A 76 2.66 3.11 3.98
CA THR A 76 2.09 4.10 3.09
C THR A 76 2.03 5.45 3.81
N ILE A 77 2.51 6.49 3.14
CA ILE A 77 2.38 7.88 3.58
C ILE A 77 1.46 8.64 2.62
N GLY A 78 0.73 9.60 3.15
CA GLY A 78 -0.03 10.58 2.37
C GLY A 78 0.79 11.86 2.18
N LEU A 79 0.71 12.46 1.00
CA LEU A 79 1.19 13.81 0.74
C LEU A 79 0.05 14.64 0.16
N ILE A 80 -0.28 15.76 0.80
CA ILE A 80 -1.25 16.73 0.28
C ILE A 80 -0.50 18.00 -0.11
N ILE A 81 -0.68 18.41 -1.37
CA ILE A 81 -0.13 19.64 -1.93
C ILE A 81 -1.26 20.61 -2.28
N PRO A 82 -0.99 21.94 -2.30
CA PRO A 82 -2.03 22.93 -2.58
C PRO A 82 -2.59 22.87 -4.00
N ASP A 83 -1.74 22.71 -5.00
CA ASP A 83 -2.11 22.74 -6.40
C ASP A 83 -1.19 21.87 -7.26
N LEU A 84 -1.78 20.89 -7.94
CA LEU A 84 -1.08 20.01 -8.87
C LEU A 84 -0.58 20.73 -10.13
N ARG A 85 -1.08 21.91 -10.44
CA ARG A 85 -0.67 22.69 -11.63
C ARG A 85 0.58 23.54 -11.38
N ASN A 86 0.97 23.73 -10.12
CA ASN A 86 2.14 24.51 -9.76
C ASN A 86 3.43 23.68 -9.76
N PRO A 87 4.38 23.95 -10.68
CA PRO A 87 5.62 23.16 -10.80
C PRO A 87 6.47 23.13 -9.52
N HIS A 88 6.38 24.16 -8.67
CA HIS A 88 7.12 24.21 -7.41
C HIS A 88 6.78 23.02 -6.50
N PHE A 89 5.52 22.60 -6.47
CA PHE A 89 5.12 21.46 -5.63
C PHE A 89 5.54 20.11 -6.18
N TRP A 90 5.75 20.00 -7.49
CA TRP A 90 6.25 18.77 -8.11
C TRP A 90 7.66 18.40 -7.67
N GLN A 91 8.56 19.36 -7.63
CA GLN A 91 9.94 19.13 -7.19
C GLN A 91 9.99 18.65 -5.75
N ASN A 92 9.17 19.26 -4.89
CA ASN A 92 9.08 18.86 -3.49
C ASN A 92 8.43 17.47 -3.35
N ALA A 93 7.37 17.19 -4.11
CA ALA A 93 6.70 15.88 -4.10
C ALA A 93 7.64 14.77 -4.58
N ASP A 94 8.47 15.04 -5.61
CA ASP A 94 9.48 14.10 -6.10
C ASP A 94 10.51 13.78 -5.01
N GLY A 95 11.00 14.79 -4.29
CA GLY A 95 11.92 14.58 -3.15
C GLY A 95 11.32 13.74 -2.04
N VAL A 96 10.05 13.98 -1.68
CA VAL A 96 9.32 13.19 -0.69
C VAL A 96 9.15 11.75 -1.18
N GLU A 97 8.80 11.56 -2.44
CA GLU A 97 8.62 10.21 -3.04
C GLU A 97 9.91 9.41 -3.02
N GLN A 98 11.03 10.02 -3.42
CA GLN A 98 12.33 9.36 -3.40
C GLN A 98 12.74 8.96 -1.98
N ALA A 99 12.56 9.84 -1.00
CA ALA A 99 12.87 9.55 0.40
C ALA A 99 11.96 8.44 0.97
N ALA A 100 10.66 8.50 0.67
CA ALA A 100 9.70 7.48 1.07
C ALA A 100 10.06 6.11 0.50
N ARG A 101 10.36 6.04 -0.80
CA ARG A 101 10.77 4.81 -1.47
C ARG A 101 12.07 4.24 -0.88
N ALA A 102 13.05 5.08 -0.61
CA ALA A 102 14.31 4.66 0.03
C ALA A 102 14.08 4.07 1.44
N ALA A 103 13.06 4.56 2.15
CA ALA A 103 12.63 4.04 3.45
C ALA A 103 11.66 2.86 3.37
N GLY A 104 11.32 2.36 2.17
CA GLY A 104 10.39 1.24 1.97
C GLY A 104 8.92 1.63 2.05
N TYR A 105 8.59 2.93 1.94
CA TYR A 105 7.22 3.43 1.94
C TYR A 105 6.72 3.72 0.52
N ARG A 106 5.42 3.59 0.34
CA ARG A 106 4.70 4.09 -0.82
C ARG A 106 4.09 5.45 -0.50
N MET A 107 3.96 6.32 -1.50
CA MET A 107 3.35 7.63 -1.34
C MET A 107 2.00 7.69 -2.07
N LEU A 108 0.98 8.22 -1.39
CA LEU A 108 -0.28 8.64 -1.99
C LEU A 108 -0.29 10.15 -2.06
N LEU A 109 -0.37 10.69 -3.28
CA LEU A 109 -0.44 12.12 -3.54
C LEU A 109 -1.88 12.56 -3.73
N SER A 110 -2.26 13.64 -3.06
CA SER A 110 -3.53 14.35 -3.27
C SER A 110 -3.30 15.85 -3.38
N SER A 111 -4.25 16.57 -3.98
CA SER A 111 -4.25 18.02 -4.10
C SER A 111 -5.49 18.61 -3.45
N MET A 112 -5.35 19.80 -2.87
CA MET A 112 -6.48 20.55 -2.33
C MET A 112 -7.18 21.42 -3.41
N ASP A 113 -6.56 21.55 -4.58
CA ASP A 113 -7.05 22.37 -5.70
C ASP A 113 -7.47 23.81 -5.30
N LEU A 114 -6.85 24.35 -4.27
CA LEU A 114 -7.14 25.66 -3.65
C LEU A 114 -8.58 25.79 -3.10
N ASP A 115 -9.35 24.71 -3.05
CA ASP A 115 -10.70 24.67 -2.48
C ASP A 115 -10.66 23.97 -1.10
N ALA A 116 -11.07 24.70 -0.07
CA ALA A 116 -11.06 24.19 1.30
C ALA A 116 -11.94 22.93 1.51
N GLN A 117 -13.02 22.82 0.72
CA GLN A 117 -13.91 21.66 0.78
C GLN A 117 -13.25 20.42 0.17
N TYR A 118 -12.56 20.59 -0.95
CA TYR A 118 -11.78 19.53 -1.60
C TYR A 118 -10.63 19.03 -0.70
N GLY A 119 -10.02 19.94 0.05
CA GLY A 119 -8.99 19.62 1.01
C GLY A 119 -9.45 18.74 2.16
N ALA A 120 -10.64 19.00 2.69
CA ALA A 120 -11.25 18.19 3.74
C ALA A 120 -11.57 16.77 3.23
N ASP A 121 -12.06 16.64 2.00
CA ASP A 121 -12.36 15.35 1.38
C ASP A 121 -11.07 14.56 1.07
N ALA A 122 -10.04 15.21 0.50
CA ALA A 122 -8.74 14.58 0.26
C ALA A 122 -8.09 14.07 1.54
N PHE A 123 -8.22 14.85 2.62
CA PHE A 123 -7.76 14.44 3.94
C PHE A 123 -8.51 13.22 4.47
N LYS A 124 -9.84 13.25 4.44
CA LYS A 124 -10.72 12.16 4.87
C LYS A 124 -10.45 10.88 4.09
N ASP A 125 -10.25 11.02 2.78
CA ASP A 125 -9.93 9.90 1.90
C ASP A 125 -8.58 9.26 2.22
N LEU A 126 -7.55 10.06 2.48
CA LEU A 126 -6.24 9.55 2.86
C LEU A 126 -6.24 8.90 4.24
N SER A 127 -6.84 9.56 5.24
CA SER A 127 -6.94 9.00 6.60
C SER A 127 -7.79 7.73 6.63
N GLY A 128 -8.85 7.64 5.83
CA GLY A 128 -9.67 6.44 5.68
C GLY A 128 -8.94 5.27 5.02
N ARG A 129 -7.86 5.52 4.29
CA ARG A 129 -7.04 4.50 3.61
C ARG A 129 -5.99 3.85 4.50
N ARG A 130 -5.97 4.17 5.79
CA ARG A 130 -4.97 3.65 6.74
C ARG A 130 -3.56 3.93 6.27
N ILE A 131 -3.19 5.19 6.23
CA ILE A 131 -1.81 5.64 6.03
C ILE A 131 -1.09 5.71 7.38
N ASP A 132 0.23 5.51 7.37
CA ASP A 132 1.05 5.53 8.60
C ASP A 132 1.42 6.97 8.99
N ALA A 133 1.49 7.88 8.02
CA ALA A 133 1.78 9.30 8.23
C ALA A 133 1.18 10.15 7.11
N LEU A 134 0.94 11.43 7.42
CA LEU A 134 0.47 12.43 6.48
C LEU A 134 1.43 13.63 6.46
N ILE A 135 1.83 14.03 5.26
CA ILE A 135 2.64 15.22 5.02
C ILE A 135 1.72 16.25 4.36
N LEU A 136 1.65 17.44 4.94
CA LEU A 136 0.93 18.59 4.39
C LEU A 136 1.96 19.60 3.90
N MET A 137 1.84 20.04 2.65
CA MET A 137 2.77 20.98 2.04
C MET A 137 2.12 22.33 1.82
N GLY A 138 2.87 23.41 2.10
CA GLY A 138 2.40 24.79 1.92
C GLY A 138 1.56 25.30 3.09
N ALA A 139 0.88 26.46 2.90
CA ALA A 139 0.07 27.12 3.93
C ALA A 139 -1.30 26.44 4.17
N ILE A 140 -1.43 25.19 3.85
CA ILE A 140 -2.68 24.40 3.91
C ILE A 140 -3.27 24.41 5.34
N VAL A 141 -2.40 24.28 6.33
CA VAL A 141 -2.79 24.17 7.75
C VAL A 141 -3.55 25.42 8.23
N ASN A 142 -3.16 26.59 7.75
CA ASN A 142 -3.77 27.85 8.17
C ASN A 142 -5.10 28.17 7.46
N GLN A 143 -5.39 27.47 6.37
CA GLN A 143 -6.54 27.76 5.51
C GLN A 143 -7.62 26.68 5.56
N SER A 144 -7.34 25.51 6.13
CA SER A 144 -8.29 24.40 6.22
C SER A 144 -8.69 24.14 7.68
N PRO A 145 -9.97 24.35 8.05
CA PRO A 145 -10.48 23.97 9.38
C PRO A 145 -10.26 22.48 9.69
N ALA A 146 -10.38 21.60 8.68
CA ALA A 146 -10.16 20.18 8.82
C ALA A 146 -8.68 19.85 9.14
N ALA A 147 -7.73 20.59 8.55
CA ALA A 147 -6.31 20.42 8.87
C ALA A 147 -5.99 20.89 10.30
N GLN A 148 -6.67 21.93 10.78
CA GLN A 148 -6.51 22.45 12.15
C GLN A 148 -7.08 21.48 13.21
N GLU A 149 -8.21 20.86 12.93
CA GLU A 149 -8.85 19.86 13.81
C GLU A 149 -7.98 18.62 14.01
N ILE A 150 -7.16 18.28 13.07
CA ILE A 150 -6.28 17.10 13.10
C ILE A 150 -4.97 17.37 13.85
N LEU A 151 -4.52 18.62 13.85
CA LEU A 151 -3.29 19.05 14.52
C LEU A 151 -3.53 19.48 15.98
N ALA A 152 -4.78 19.56 16.40
CA ALA A 152 -5.20 19.83 17.76
C ALA A 152 -5.31 18.55 18.60
#